data_abf288d2814467283e8ff21e143dded0
#
_entry.id   abf288d2814467283e8ff21e143dded0
#
_cell.length_a   1.000
_cell.length_b   1.000
_cell.length_c   1.000
_cell.angle_alpha   90.00
_cell.angle_beta   90.00
_cell.angle_gamma   90.00
#
_symmetry.space_group_name_H-M   'P 1'
#
loop_
_entity.id
_entity.type
_entity.pdbx_description
1 polymer ?
#
loop_
_entity_poly.entity_id
_entity_poly.type
_entity_poly.pdbx_seq_one_letter_code
_entity_poly.pdbx_strand_id
1 'polypeptide(L)' 'MFDAEAAPRRARGAALGELAKEDLEVYGVDELEERIDALKTEIARTEARLEKKRSGRSAADSLFKL' A
#
# COMPACT_ATOMS: atom_id res chain seq x y z
N MET A 1 5.82 -0.26 25.22
CA MET A 1 5.31 0.59 24.20
C MET A 1 4.96 -0.21 22.93
N PHE A 2 3.83 0.06 22.37
CA PHE A 2 3.43 -0.65 21.17
C PHE A 2 4.04 0.01 19.93
N ASP A 3 4.66 -0.79 19.10
CA ASP A 3 5.28 -0.31 17.86
C ASP A 3 4.42 -0.81 16.70
N ALA A 4 4.00 0.09 15.83
CA ALA A 4 3.19 -0.27 14.68
C ALA A 4 3.91 -1.29 13.79
N GLU A 5 5.24 -1.25 13.78
CA GLU A 5 6.01 -2.19 12.98
C GLU A 5 6.02 -3.59 13.58
N ALA A 6 5.63 -3.71 14.83
CA ALA A 6 5.52 -5.00 15.49
C ALA A 6 4.18 -5.67 15.23
N ALA A 7 3.27 -5.02 14.52
CA ALA A 7 1.97 -5.59 14.21
C ALA A 7 2.15 -6.89 13.42
N PRO A 8 1.32 -7.91 13.70
CA PRO A 8 1.41 -9.16 12.97
C PRO A 8 1.27 -8.94 11.47
N ARG A 9 2.05 -9.66 10.70
CA ARG A 9 2.04 -9.50 9.26
C ARG A 9 0.65 -9.71 8.67
N ARG A 10 -0.09 -10.68 9.21
CA ARG A 10 -1.44 -10.95 8.70
C ARG A 10 -2.42 -9.81 8.97
N ALA A 11 -2.13 -8.95 9.98
CA ALA A 11 -2.96 -7.79 10.24
C ALA A 11 -2.66 -6.67 9.25
N ARG A 12 -1.43 -6.62 8.77
CA ARG A 12 -1.09 -5.66 7.72
C ARG A 12 -1.64 -6.18 6.41
N GLY A 13 -2.29 -5.31 5.67
CA GLY A 13 -2.89 -5.70 4.40
C GLY A 13 -4.29 -6.29 4.56
N ALA A 14 -4.82 -6.34 5.78
CA ALA A 14 -6.18 -6.85 5.99
C ALA A 14 -7.20 -6.01 5.24
N ALA A 15 -7.02 -4.70 5.23
CA ALA A 15 -7.94 -3.80 4.52
C ALA A 15 -7.92 -4.07 3.03
N LEU A 16 -6.75 -4.37 2.47
CA LEU A 16 -6.63 -4.67 1.06
C LEU A 16 -7.37 -5.97 0.73
N GLY A 17 -7.26 -6.97 1.61
CA GLY A 17 -7.97 -8.22 1.44
C GLY A 17 -9.48 -8.03 1.47
N GLU A 18 -9.97 -7.19 2.39
CA GLU A 18 -11.39 -6.90 2.47
C GLU A 18 -11.88 -6.17 1.23
N LEU A 19 -11.08 -5.22 0.76
CA LEU A 19 -11.41 -4.47 -0.45
C LEU A 19 -11.55 -5.42 -1.64
N ALA A 20 -10.65 -6.39 -1.75
CA ALA A 20 -10.66 -7.33 -2.87
C ALA A 20 -11.84 -8.28 -2.84
N LYS A 21 -12.52 -8.39 -1.70
CA LYS A 21 -13.69 -9.25 -1.55
C LYS A 21 -15.02 -8.54 -1.78
N GLU A 22 -15.01 -7.24 -1.95
CA GLU A 22 -16.25 -6.51 -2.16
C GLU A 22 -16.98 -6.97 -3.41
N ASP A 23 -18.30 -7.02 -3.30
CA ASP A 23 -19.15 -7.38 -4.43
C ASP A 23 -19.34 -6.17 -5.32
N LEU A 24 -18.68 -6.15 -6.45
CA LEU A 24 -18.73 -5.02 -7.36
C LEU A 24 -20.04 -4.93 -8.14
N GLU A 25 -20.86 -5.99 -8.09
CA GLU A 25 -22.13 -6.00 -8.79
C GLU A 25 -23.13 -4.99 -8.20
N VAL A 26 -22.94 -4.64 -6.93
CA VAL A 26 -23.85 -3.68 -6.28
C VAL A 26 -23.47 -2.22 -6.57
N TYR A 27 -22.36 -2.00 -7.25
CA TYR A 27 -21.87 -0.66 -7.55
C TYR A 27 -22.44 -0.14 -8.86
N GLY A 28 -22.81 1.14 -8.88
CA GLY A 28 -23.19 1.81 -10.12
C GLY A 28 -21.95 2.27 -10.87
N VAL A 29 -22.16 2.80 -12.09
CA VAL A 29 -21.08 3.26 -12.95
C VAL A 29 -20.23 4.31 -12.27
N ASP A 30 -20.87 5.34 -11.72
CA ASP A 30 -20.14 6.44 -11.06
C ASP A 30 -19.33 5.93 -9.87
N GLU A 31 -19.91 5.00 -9.11
CA GLU A 31 -19.24 4.44 -7.96
C GLU A 31 -18.03 3.62 -8.36
N LEU A 32 -18.13 2.89 -9.47
CA LEU A 32 -17.00 2.13 -9.97
C LEU A 32 -15.88 3.05 -10.46
N GLU A 33 -16.26 4.15 -11.10
CA GLU A 33 -15.27 5.15 -11.52
C GLU A 33 -14.55 5.77 -10.33
N GLU A 34 -15.30 6.12 -9.30
CA GLU A 34 -14.72 6.67 -8.08
C GLU A 34 -13.79 5.64 -7.42
N ARG A 35 -14.19 4.39 -7.44
CA ARG A 35 -13.38 3.31 -6.88
C ARG A 35 -12.06 3.18 -7.64
N ILE A 36 -12.11 3.24 -8.95
CA ILE A 36 -10.91 3.16 -9.77
C ILE A 36 -9.96 4.32 -9.45
N ASP A 37 -10.50 5.53 -9.32
CA ASP A 37 -9.68 6.69 -9.00
C ASP A 37 -9.03 6.55 -7.63
N ALA A 38 -9.76 6.05 -6.66
CA ALA A 38 -9.23 5.83 -5.32
C ALA A 38 -8.14 4.78 -5.32
N LEU A 39 -8.32 3.72 -6.11
CA LEU A 39 -7.33 2.67 -6.24
C LEU A 39 -6.06 3.18 -6.91
N LYS A 40 -6.20 4.01 -7.93
CA LYS A 40 -5.04 4.61 -8.59
C LYS A 40 -4.25 5.50 -7.63
N THR A 41 -4.96 6.27 -6.82
CA THR A 41 -4.33 7.12 -5.82
C THR A 41 -3.59 6.27 -4.79
N GLU A 42 -4.19 5.16 -4.40
CA GLU A 42 -3.57 4.25 -3.44
C GLU A 42 -2.33 3.59 -4.02
N ILE A 43 -2.37 3.23 -5.29
CA ILE A 43 -1.20 2.66 -5.96
C ILE A 43 -0.06 3.68 -5.95
N ALA A 44 -0.35 4.92 -6.30
CA ALA A 44 0.66 5.97 -6.32
C ALA A 44 1.26 6.19 -4.94
N ARG A 45 0.41 6.19 -3.90
CA ARG A 45 0.87 6.35 -2.52
C ARG A 45 1.79 5.22 -2.12
N THR A 46 1.43 4.00 -2.51
CA THR A 46 2.21 2.81 -2.17
C THR A 46 3.54 2.81 -2.90
N GLU A 47 3.50 3.17 -4.19
CA GLU A 47 4.73 3.25 -5.00
C GLU A 47 5.70 4.28 -4.46
N ALA A 48 5.20 5.42 -4.02
CA ALA A 48 6.04 6.46 -3.45
C ALA A 48 6.74 5.96 -2.18
N ARG A 49 6.02 5.23 -1.34
CA ARG A 49 6.61 4.68 -0.13
C ARG A 49 7.63 3.60 -0.45
N LEU A 50 7.30 2.76 -1.43
CA LEU A 50 8.21 1.72 -1.88
C LEU A 50 9.53 2.32 -2.37
N GLU A 51 9.43 3.36 -3.19
CA GLU A 51 10.61 4.02 -3.75
C GLU A 51 11.44 4.64 -2.64
N LYS A 52 10.79 5.24 -1.66
CA LYS A 52 11.49 5.84 -0.53
C LYS A 52 12.27 4.79 0.26
N LYS A 53 11.65 3.62 0.46
CA LYS A 53 12.31 2.52 1.17
C LYS A 53 13.50 1.98 0.38
N ARG A 54 13.34 1.87 -0.94
CA ARG A 54 14.42 1.41 -1.80
C ARG A 54 15.59 2.38 -1.83
N SER A 55 15.29 3.68 -1.93
CA SER A 55 16.33 4.71 -1.94
C SER A 55 17.11 4.74 -0.63
N GLY A 56 16.41 4.62 0.48
CA GLY A 56 17.05 4.59 1.78
C GLY A 56 17.97 3.39 1.91
N ARG A 57 17.51 2.24 1.43
CA ARG A 57 18.29 1.02 1.46
C ARG A 57 19.53 1.12 0.59
N SER A 58 19.37 1.67 -0.61
CA SER A 58 20.46 1.85 -1.54
C SER A 58 21.52 2.80 -0.98
N ALA A 59 21.08 3.89 -0.36
CA ALA A 59 21.99 4.84 0.26
C ALA A 59 22.79 4.20 1.39
N ALA A 60 22.12 3.39 2.21
CA ALA A 60 22.78 2.69 3.31
C ALA A 60 23.81 1.71 2.77
N ASP A 61 23.45 0.98 1.70
CA ASP A 61 24.38 0.04 1.08
C ASP A 61 25.60 0.76 0.53
N SER A 62 25.41 1.93 -0.07
CA SER A 62 26.51 2.71 -0.61
C SER A 62 27.49 3.14 0.48
N LEU A 63 26.96 3.46 1.65
CA LEU A 63 27.82 3.87 2.76
C LEU A 63 28.71 2.73 3.26
N PHE A 64 28.26 1.51 3.09
CA PHE A 64 29.01 0.34 3.54
C PHE A 64 29.93 -0.25 2.48
N LYS A 65 29.85 0.25 1.29
CA LYS A 65 30.64 -0.28 0.17
C LYS A 65 31.92 0.52 -0.01
N LEU A 66 32.67 0.64 1.00
CA LEU A 66 33.97 1.31 0.86
C LEU A 66 35.10 0.29 0.57
#